data_97a3586d4359b3113de941c3358ae0ab
#
_entry.id   97a3586d4359b3113de941c3358ae0ab
#
_cell.length_a   1.000
_cell.length_b   1.000
_cell.length_c   1.000
_cell.angle_alpha   90.00
_cell.angle_beta   90.00
_cell.angle_gamma   90.00
#
_symmetry.space_group_name_H-M   'P 1'
#
loop_
_entity.id
_entity.type
_entity.pdbx_description
1 polymer ?
#
loop_
_entity_poly.entity_id
_entity_poly.type
_entity_poly.pdbx_seq_one_letter_code
_entity_poly.pdbx_strand_id
1 'polypeptide(L)'
;AEQLIATTVTSGDGLYQDDYGYIYKGANPNNYITFNNEVWRIVSVEDDETLKIVRNESLGSMAWDSTDNDWATSSLNAYLNDDYYLTLSDASNIVSHAWNIGAVTWEDTLTNQVKQERSLKYTGNIGLINMTDYIRSNTNTASCGTQSLIQSNYSTCKSSTWLFRSLAY
;
A
#
# COMPACT_ATOMS: atom_id res chain seq x y z
N ALA A 1 14.67 9.28 -0.86
CA ALA A 1 13.40 9.99 -0.72
C ALA A 1 13.44 11.37 -1.39
N GLU A 2 14.35 12.24 -1.03
CA GLU A 2 14.41 13.65 -1.48
C GLU A 2 14.35 13.80 -3.01
N GLN A 3 15.10 12.99 -3.76
CA GLN A 3 15.08 13.02 -5.23
C GLN A 3 13.70 12.65 -5.80
N LEU A 4 12.98 11.73 -5.17
CA LEU A 4 11.63 11.35 -5.58
C LEU A 4 10.63 12.46 -5.29
N ILE A 5 10.73 13.08 -4.11
CA ILE A 5 9.86 14.20 -3.71
C ILE A 5 9.97 15.35 -4.72
N ALA A 6 11.15 15.61 -5.26
CA ALA A 6 11.37 16.63 -6.30
C ALA A 6 10.65 16.31 -7.63
N THR A 7 10.16 15.09 -7.83
CA THR A 7 9.40 14.68 -9.04
C THR A 7 7.89 14.77 -8.88
N THR A 8 7.39 15.37 -7.79
CA THR A 8 5.96 15.48 -7.51
C THR A 8 5.20 16.19 -8.63
N VAL A 9 4.07 15.63 -9.01
CA VAL A 9 3.19 16.15 -10.07
C VAL A 9 1.83 16.55 -9.53
N THR A 10 1.09 17.37 -10.30
CA THR A 10 -0.27 17.81 -9.97
C THR A 10 -1.33 17.28 -10.94
N SER A 11 -0.91 16.57 -12.00
CA SER A 11 -1.80 15.96 -12.99
C SER A 11 -1.12 14.76 -13.66
N GLY A 12 -1.91 13.84 -14.21
CA GLY A 12 -1.42 12.63 -14.86
C GLY A 12 -0.98 11.55 -13.85
N ASP A 13 -0.18 10.62 -14.31
CA ASP A 13 0.38 9.54 -13.49
C ASP A 13 1.69 10.00 -12.85
N GLY A 14 1.90 9.76 -11.56
CA GLY A 14 3.15 10.14 -10.88
C GLY A 14 3.06 10.18 -9.36
N LEU A 15 4.08 10.74 -8.73
CA LEU A 15 4.11 10.99 -7.31
C LEU A 15 3.31 12.26 -6.97
N TYR A 16 2.38 12.16 -6.06
CA TYR A 16 1.56 13.27 -5.56
C TYR A 16 1.83 13.52 -4.09
N GLN A 17 1.73 14.77 -3.69
CA GLN A 17 1.58 15.14 -2.29
C GLN A 17 0.10 15.40 -2.00
N ASP A 18 -0.44 14.76 -0.98
CA ASP A 18 -1.78 15.02 -0.45
C ASP A 18 -1.72 15.30 1.07
N ASP A 19 -2.86 15.44 1.72
CA ASP A 19 -2.94 15.76 3.16
C ASP A 19 -2.34 14.67 4.07
N TYR A 20 -2.00 13.51 3.51
CA TYR A 20 -1.52 12.33 4.25
C TYR A 20 -0.08 11.93 3.89
N GLY A 21 0.59 12.71 3.04
CA GLY A 21 1.95 12.48 2.59
C GLY A 21 2.09 12.20 1.09
N TYR A 22 3.19 11.60 0.69
CA TYR A 22 3.50 11.36 -0.72
C TYR A 22 3.07 9.97 -1.15
N ILE A 23 2.36 9.86 -2.28
CA ILE A 23 1.87 8.58 -2.83
C ILE A 23 1.88 8.59 -4.35
N TYR A 24 2.21 7.46 -4.96
CA TYR A 24 2.11 7.29 -6.41
C TYR A 24 0.67 7.03 -6.85
N LYS A 25 0.16 7.89 -7.76
CA LYS A 25 -1.20 7.82 -8.31
C LYS A 25 -1.19 7.56 -9.81
N GLY A 26 -2.33 7.03 -10.28
CA GLY A 26 -2.63 6.86 -11.70
C GLY A 26 -2.57 5.42 -12.18
N ALA A 27 -2.88 5.22 -13.45
CA ALA A 27 -2.99 3.90 -14.04
C ALA A 27 -1.62 3.23 -14.30
N ASN A 28 -0.61 4.03 -14.60
CA ASN A 28 0.71 3.51 -14.97
C ASN A 28 1.87 4.48 -14.62
N PRO A 29 2.02 4.88 -13.35
CA PRO A 29 3.14 5.74 -12.94
C PRO A 29 4.47 5.01 -13.10
N ASN A 30 5.54 5.78 -13.36
CA ASN A 30 6.89 5.25 -13.36
C ASN A 30 7.44 5.18 -11.92
N ASN A 31 7.02 4.16 -11.19
CA ASN A 31 7.34 3.94 -9.77
C ASN A 31 8.06 2.61 -9.51
N TYR A 32 8.81 2.12 -10.49
CA TYR A 32 9.55 0.87 -10.40
C TYR A 32 10.86 1.05 -9.65
N ILE A 33 11.22 0.04 -8.87
CA ILE A 33 12.50 -0.07 -8.17
C ILE A 33 12.97 -1.53 -8.19
N THR A 34 14.28 -1.74 -8.28
CA THR A 34 14.87 -3.07 -8.09
C THR A 34 15.19 -3.24 -6.61
N PHE A 35 14.67 -4.29 -6.01
CA PHE A 35 14.95 -4.71 -4.65
C PHE A 35 14.95 -6.24 -4.60
N ASN A 36 15.89 -6.84 -3.88
CA ASN A 36 16.03 -8.30 -3.78
C ASN A 36 16.19 -9.01 -5.15
N ASN A 37 16.88 -8.36 -6.11
CA ASN A 37 17.01 -8.79 -7.51
C ASN A 37 15.67 -8.99 -8.26
N GLU A 38 14.62 -8.37 -7.78
CA GLU A 38 13.29 -8.41 -8.35
C GLU A 38 12.77 -7.01 -8.62
N VAL A 39 11.71 -6.92 -9.45
CA VAL A 39 11.00 -5.66 -9.68
C VAL A 39 9.99 -5.44 -8.55
N TRP A 40 10.08 -4.30 -7.91
CA TRP A 40 9.14 -3.79 -6.93
C TRP A 40 8.56 -2.46 -7.39
N ARG A 41 7.54 -2.00 -6.73
CA ARG A 41 6.91 -0.71 -7.03
C ARG A 41 6.83 0.13 -5.76
N ILE A 42 7.14 1.40 -5.88
CA ILE A 42 7.05 2.35 -4.77
C ILE A 42 5.59 2.76 -4.62
N VAL A 43 5.05 2.59 -3.42
CA VAL A 43 3.69 3.03 -3.05
C VAL A 43 3.72 4.48 -2.58
N SER A 44 4.56 4.76 -1.60
CA SER A 44 4.64 6.06 -0.93
C SER A 44 6.07 6.37 -0.48
N VAL A 45 6.31 7.65 -0.20
CA VAL A 45 7.46 8.12 0.59
C VAL A 45 6.92 8.50 1.95
N GLU A 46 7.46 7.87 2.99
CA GLU A 46 7.01 8.06 4.37
C GLU A 46 7.67 9.28 5.01
N ASP A 47 7.14 9.75 6.14
CA ASP A 47 7.62 10.95 6.84
C ASP A 47 9.07 10.83 7.35
N ASP A 48 9.54 9.60 7.58
CA ASP A 48 10.91 9.27 7.98
C ASP A 48 11.86 9.07 6.79
N GLU A 49 11.43 9.47 5.59
CA GLU A 49 12.15 9.33 4.32
C GLU A 49 12.35 7.88 3.85
N THR A 50 11.74 6.90 4.49
CA THR A 50 11.71 5.53 3.98
C THR A 50 10.73 5.40 2.81
N LEU A 51 10.87 4.33 2.04
CA LEU A 51 9.97 4.02 0.92
C LEU A 51 9.09 2.83 1.29
N LYS A 52 7.77 3.01 1.19
CA LYS A 52 6.84 1.90 1.19
C LYS A 52 6.83 1.28 -0.19
N ILE A 53 7.23 0.02 -0.30
CA ILE A 53 7.29 -0.70 -1.57
C ILE A 53 6.41 -1.95 -1.54
N VAL A 54 5.96 -2.38 -2.71
CA VAL A 54 5.20 -3.62 -2.90
C VAL A 54 5.81 -4.41 -4.06
N ARG A 55 5.82 -5.75 -3.98
CA ARG A 55 6.28 -6.57 -5.09
C ARG A 55 5.44 -6.32 -6.34
N ASN A 56 6.09 -6.30 -7.51
CA ASN A 56 5.38 -6.26 -8.79
C ASN A 56 4.68 -7.58 -9.09
N GLU A 57 5.27 -8.69 -8.66
CA GLU A 57 4.72 -10.03 -8.82
C GLU A 57 4.18 -10.58 -7.49
N SER A 58 3.06 -11.27 -7.55
CA SER A 58 2.43 -11.88 -6.37
C SER A 58 3.25 -13.03 -5.80
N LEU A 59 3.15 -13.22 -4.49
CA LEU A 59 3.58 -14.46 -3.82
C LEU A 59 2.56 -15.60 -3.95
N GLY A 60 1.39 -15.35 -4.55
CA GLY A 60 0.27 -16.27 -4.62
C GLY A 60 -0.81 -16.01 -3.57
N SER A 61 -1.86 -16.82 -3.60
CA SER A 61 -2.95 -16.74 -2.63
C SER A 61 -2.54 -17.42 -1.32
N MET A 62 -2.74 -16.75 -0.21
CA MET A 62 -2.43 -17.25 1.13
C MET A 62 -3.63 -17.07 2.04
N ALA A 63 -3.87 -18.01 2.95
CA ALA A 63 -4.86 -17.83 4.01
C ALA A 63 -4.35 -16.78 5.00
N TRP A 64 -5.27 -15.95 5.50
CA TRP A 64 -4.96 -14.99 6.57
C TRP A 64 -4.60 -15.72 7.88
N ASP A 65 -5.53 -16.48 8.37
CA ASP A 65 -5.42 -17.37 9.53
C ASP A 65 -6.58 -18.38 9.50
N SER A 66 -6.50 -19.45 10.30
CA SER A 66 -7.56 -20.46 10.42
C SER A 66 -8.55 -20.17 11.55
N THR A 67 -8.20 -19.31 12.49
CA THR A 67 -8.92 -19.15 13.76
C THR A 67 -9.23 -17.72 14.14
N ASP A 68 -8.49 -16.75 13.58
CA ASP A 68 -8.56 -15.38 14.04
C ASP A 68 -8.38 -14.36 12.89
N ASN A 69 -8.77 -13.11 13.12
CA ASN A 69 -8.65 -12.03 12.15
C ASN A 69 -7.70 -10.90 12.62
N ASP A 70 -6.97 -11.10 13.72
CA ASP A 70 -5.96 -10.15 14.20
C ASP A 70 -4.66 -10.31 13.40
N TRP A 71 -4.19 -9.21 12.80
CA TRP A 71 -2.91 -9.21 12.09
C TRP A 71 -1.74 -9.65 12.96
N ALA A 72 -1.67 -9.17 14.19
CA ALA A 72 -0.54 -9.39 15.07
C ALA A 72 -0.29 -10.88 15.39
N THR A 73 -1.35 -11.68 15.42
CA THR A 73 -1.32 -13.11 15.74
C THR A 73 -1.54 -14.03 14.55
N SER A 74 -1.83 -13.46 13.36
CA SER A 74 -2.15 -14.25 12.18
C SER A 74 -0.97 -15.08 11.67
N SER A 75 -1.27 -16.25 11.13
CA SER A 75 -0.30 -17.11 10.47
C SER A 75 0.31 -16.45 9.22
N LEU A 76 -0.43 -15.57 8.55
CA LEU A 76 0.10 -14.78 7.43
C LEU A 76 1.18 -13.80 7.89
N ASN A 77 0.97 -13.09 9.01
CA ASN A 77 1.98 -12.21 9.57
C ASN A 77 3.25 -12.99 9.96
N ALA A 78 3.10 -14.12 10.66
CA ALA A 78 4.23 -14.97 11.02
C ALA A 78 5.00 -15.42 9.78
N TYR A 79 4.31 -15.92 8.75
CA TYR A 79 4.96 -16.31 7.49
C TYR A 79 5.73 -15.15 6.85
N LEU A 80 5.13 -13.96 6.74
CA LEU A 80 5.76 -12.82 6.07
C LEU A 80 6.95 -12.25 6.84
N ASN A 81 6.86 -12.16 8.16
CA ASN A 81 7.89 -11.52 9.00
C ASN A 81 8.97 -12.47 9.51
N ASP A 82 8.70 -13.78 9.55
CA ASP A 82 9.67 -14.80 9.94
C ASP A 82 10.21 -15.55 8.70
N ASP A 83 9.38 -16.39 8.06
CA ASP A 83 9.86 -17.27 7.00
C ASP A 83 10.24 -16.53 5.73
N TYR A 84 9.33 -15.73 5.16
CA TYR A 84 9.57 -15.02 3.90
C TYR A 84 10.64 -13.94 4.05
N TYR A 85 10.61 -13.16 5.12
CA TYR A 85 11.62 -12.13 5.39
C TYR A 85 13.06 -12.69 5.36
N LEU A 86 13.27 -13.89 5.91
CA LEU A 86 14.57 -14.54 5.94
C LEU A 86 15.04 -15.03 4.55
N THR A 87 14.15 -15.11 3.56
CA THR A 87 14.51 -15.45 2.18
C THR A 87 15.03 -14.26 1.38
N LEU A 88 14.84 -13.02 1.87
CA LEU A 88 15.24 -11.82 1.16
C LEU A 88 16.73 -11.55 1.31
N SER A 89 17.47 -11.51 0.19
CA SER A 89 18.90 -11.21 0.17
C SER A 89 19.20 -9.76 0.63
N ASP A 90 18.25 -8.86 0.41
CA ASP A 90 18.35 -7.43 0.76
C ASP A 90 17.62 -7.08 2.06
N ALA A 91 17.31 -8.06 2.91
CA ALA A 91 16.57 -7.86 4.17
C ALA A 91 17.18 -6.79 5.08
N SER A 92 18.51 -6.62 5.05
CA SER A 92 19.20 -5.58 5.82
C SER A 92 18.83 -4.14 5.43
N ASN A 93 18.22 -3.95 4.26
CA ASN A 93 17.72 -2.64 3.79
C ASN A 93 16.27 -2.40 4.19
N ILE A 94 15.61 -3.37 4.81
CA ILE A 94 14.25 -3.22 5.32
C ILE A 94 14.30 -2.60 6.71
N VAL A 95 13.60 -1.49 6.87
CA VAL A 95 13.43 -0.82 8.15
C VAL A 95 12.18 -1.35 8.82
N SER A 96 12.29 -1.75 10.09
CA SER A 96 11.12 -2.08 10.90
C SER A 96 10.22 -0.86 11.03
N HIS A 97 8.94 -1.01 10.68
CA HIS A 97 7.98 0.10 10.58
C HIS A 97 6.74 -0.17 11.44
N ALA A 98 6.11 0.92 11.91
CA ALA A 98 4.84 0.86 12.63
C ALA A 98 3.67 0.88 11.64
N TRP A 99 3.33 -0.28 11.08
CA TRP A 99 2.28 -0.47 10.10
C TRP A 99 0.90 -0.11 10.65
N ASN A 100 0.09 0.56 9.83
CA ASN A 100 -1.30 0.85 10.15
C ASN A 100 -2.13 -0.41 9.95
N ILE A 101 -2.81 -0.88 10.99
CA ILE A 101 -3.62 -2.11 10.97
C ILE A 101 -5.04 -1.92 11.49
N GLY A 102 -5.46 -0.68 11.75
CA GLY A 102 -6.82 -0.39 12.18
C GLY A 102 -7.83 -0.69 11.07
N ALA A 103 -8.97 -1.23 11.46
CA ALA A 103 -10.07 -1.50 10.53
C ALA A 103 -10.77 -0.21 10.11
N VAL A 104 -11.23 -0.14 8.86
CA VAL A 104 -11.96 1.01 8.32
C VAL A 104 -13.47 0.74 8.24
N THR A 105 -14.25 1.80 8.42
CA THR A 105 -15.70 1.75 8.17
C THR A 105 -15.96 1.96 6.69
N TRP A 106 -16.70 1.06 6.09
CA TRP A 106 -16.96 0.96 4.65
C TRP A 106 -17.50 2.24 3.99
N GLU A 107 -18.45 2.92 4.64
CA GLU A 107 -19.14 4.08 4.07
C GLU A 107 -18.56 5.43 4.52
N ASP A 108 -17.37 5.43 5.13
CA ASP A 108 -16.82 6.66 5.70
C ASP A 108 -16.00 7.48 4.67
N THR A 109 -15.73 8.73 5.01
CA THR A 109 -14.86 9.60 4.23
C THR A 109 -13.42 9.10 4.25
N LEU A 110 -12.62 9.49 3.25
CA LEU A 110 -11.19 9.15 3.24
C LEU A 110 -10.47 9.61 4.51
N THR A 111 -10.79 10.82 4.99
CA THR A 111 -10.20 11.38 6.22
C THR A 111 -10.46 10.49 7.43
N ASN A 112 -11.70 10.04 7.60
CA ASN A 112 -12.06 9.15 8.70
C ASN A 112 -11.45 7.76 8.53
N GLN A 113 -11.42 7.22 7.32
CA GLN A 113 -10.79 5.94 7.03
C GLN A 113 -9.29 5.97 7.34
N VAL A 114 -8.56 7.02 6.95
CA VAL A 114 -7.15 7.21 7.30
C VAL A 114 -6.97 7.26 8.83
N LYS A 115 -7.84 8.00 9.53
CA LYS A 115 -7.81 8.07 11.00
C LYS A 115 -8.05 6.70 11.64
N GLN A 116 -9.01 5.93 11.13
CA GLN A 116 -9.33 4.58 11.61
C GLN A 116 -8.15 3.62 11.39
N GLU A 117 -7.57 3.57 10.20
CA GLU A 117 -6.40 2.73 9.92
C GLU A 117 -5.21 3.07 10.82
N ARG A 118 -4.97 4.37 11.05
CA ARG A 118 -3.86 4.85 11.90
C ARG A 118 -4.11 4.67 13.39
N SER A 119 -5.31 4.28 13.81
CA SER A 119 -5.66 4.12 15.23
C SER A 119 -5.01 2.91 15.90
N LEU A 120 -4.62 1.91 15.13
CA LEU A 120 -3.95 0.71 15.60
C LEU A 120 -2.68 0.47 14.78
N LYS A 121 -1.60 0.12 15.47
CA LYS A 121 -0.27 -0.08 14.87
C LYS A 121 0.26 -1.46 15.19
N TYR A 122 1.01 -2.01 14.25
CA TYR A 122 1.83 -3.20 14.42
C TYR A 122 3.26 -2.90 13.95
N THR A 123 4.25 -3.16 14.79
CA THR A 123 5.66 -2.96 14.41
C THR A 123 6.23 -4.26 13.84
N GLY A 124 6.69 -4.20 12.60
CA GLY A 124 7.27 -5.35 11.89
C GLY A 124 8.00 -4.91 10.62
N ASN A 125 8.65 -5.86 9.96
CA ASN A 125 9.43 -5.63 8.75
C ASN A 125 8.54 -5.58 7.51
N ILE A 126 7.49 -6.41 7.47
CA ILE A 126 6.58 -6.53 6.35
C ILE A 126 5.14 -6.33 6.83
N GLY A 127 4.39 -5.48 6.13
CA GLY A 127 2.98 -5.26 6.32
C GLY A 127 2.19 -5.49 5.03
N LEU A 128 0.90 -5.20 5.07
CA LEU A 128 0.02 -5.28 3.92
C LEU A 128 -0.32 -3.88 3.40
N ILE A 129 -0.74 -3.82 2.14
CA ILE A 129 -1.32 -2.61 1.55
C ILE A 129 -2.63 -2.28 2.27
N ASN A 130 -2.78 -1.04 2.65
CA ASN A 130 -3.98 -0.54 3.29
C ASN A 130 -5.07 -0.18 2.27
N MET A 131 -6.34 -0.16 2.70
CA MET A 131 -7.43 0.32 1.87
C MET A 131 -7.23 1.79 1.48
N THR A 132 -6.69 2.62 2.37
CA THR A 132 -6.44 4.03 2.07
C THR A 132 -5.29 4.26 1.11
N ASP A 133 -4.27 3.40 1.06
CA ASP A 133 -3.25 3.42 -0.01
C ASP A 133 -3.90 3.23 -1.38
N TYR A 134 -4.82 2.28 -1.43
CA TYR A 134 -5.57 1.94 -2.63
C TYR A 134 -6.46 3.10 -3.11
N ILE A 135 -7.23 3.70 -2.20
CA ILE A 135 -8.06 4.87 -2.49
C ILE A 135 -7.19 6.04 -2.97
N ARG A 136 -6.12 6.34 -2.26
CA ARG A 136 -5.22 7.45 -2.54
C ARG A 136 -4.41 7.27 -3.82
N SER A 137 -4.11 6.04 -4.23
CA SER A 137 -3.40 5.76 -5.49
C SER A 137 -4.24 6.04 -6.74
N ASN A 138 -5.52 6.36 -6.58
CA ASN A 138 -6.44 6.64 -7.67
C ASN A 138 -6.46 8.12 -8.04
N THR A 139 -6.39 8.44 -9.34
CA THR A 139 -6.51 9.82 -9.83
C THR A 139 -7.96 10.28 -9.98
N ASN A 140 -8.92 9.35 -10.09
CA ASN A 140 -10.34 9.67 -10.19
C ASN A 140 -11.00 9.72 -8.80
N THR A 141 -10.69 10.75 -8.03
CA THR A 141 -11.20 10.89 -6.65
C THR A 141 -12.72 11.06 -6.60
N ALA A 142 -13.35 11.62 -7.63
CA ALA A 142 -14.79 11.81 -7.69
C ALA A 142 -15.56 10.47 -7.70
N SER A 143 -15.01 9.47 -8.39
CA SER A 143 -15.64 8.13 -8.52
C SER A 143 -15.01 7.09 -7.59
N CYS A 144 -13.81 7.34 -7.05
CA CYS A 144 -12.99 6.32 -6.38
C CYS A 144 -12.37 6.83 -5.05
N GLY A 145 -12.83 7.96 -4.54
CA GLY A 145 -12.25 8.62 -3.36
C GLY A 145 -12.66 8.00 -2.01
N THR A 146 -13.50 6.97 -2.01
CA THR A 146 -13.88 6.20 -0.80
C THR A 146 -14.03 4.72 -1.16
N GLN A 147 -14.02 3.86 -0.15
CA GLN A 147 -14.23 2.42 -0.36
C GLN A 147 -15.60 2.11 -0.98
N SER A 148 -16.66 2.79 -0.55
CA SER A 148 -18.02 2.66 -1.10
C SER A 148 -18.08 3.06 -2.58
N LEU A 149 -17.42 4.18 -2.95
CA LEU A 149 -17.32 4.62 -4.34
C LEU A 149 -16.54 3.61 -5.20
N ILE A 150 -15.44 3.06 -4.70
CA ILE A 150 -14.67 2.02 -5.41
C ILE A 150 -15.55 0.80 -5.69
N GLN A 151 -16.33 0.35 -4.74
CA GLN A 151 -17.24 -0.78 -4.93
C GLN A 151 -18.30 -0.47 -6.00
N SER A 152 -18.93 0.71 -5.91
CA SER A 152 -20.00 1.11 -6.84
C SER A 152 -19.48 1.37 -8.26
N ASN A 153 -18.22 1.78 -8.40
CA ASN A 153 -17.57 2.14 -9.66
C ASN A 153 -16.36 1.23 -9.97
N TYR A 154 -16.42 -0.03 -9.60
CA TYR A 154 -15.30 -0.97 -9.62
C TYR A 154 -14.49 -0.95 -10.93
N SER A 155 -15.15 -1.04 -12.09
CA SER A 155 -14.49 -1.07 -13.40
C SER A 155 -13.71 0.22 -13.70
N THR A 156 -14.26 1.38 -13.33
CA THR A 156 -13.61 2.67 -13.48
C THR A 156 -12.41 2.79 -12.55
N CYS A 157 -12.57 2.44 -11.29
CA CYS A 157 -11.52 2.55 -10.28
C CYS A 157 -10.37 1.58 -10.56
N LYS A 158 -10.68 0.37 -11.01
CA LYS A 158 -9.68 -0.62 -11.43
C LYS A 158 -8.79 -0.11 -12.55
N SER A 159 -9.30 0.69 -13.47
CA SER A 159 -8.55 1.21 -14.62
C SER A 159 -7.77 2.49 -14.32
N SER A 160 -8.02 3.15 -13.19
CA SER A 160 -7.44 4.45 -12.82
C SER A 160 -6.42 4.40 -11.68
N THR A 161 -6.05 3.19 -11.23
CA THR A 161 -4.93 3.00 -10.30
C THR A 161 -4.06 1.81 -10.70
N TRP A 162 -2.75 2.02 -10.62
CA TRP A 162 -1.75 0.97 -10.84
C TRP A 162 -1.79 -0.11 -9.75
N LEU A 163 -2.13 0.27 -8.53
CA LEU A 163 -2.10 -0.62 -7.36
C LEU A 163 -3.11 -1.76 -7.48
N PHE A 164 -4.22 -1.53 -8.19
CA PHE A 164 -5.19 -2.58 -8.49
C PHE A 164 -4.64 -3.68 -9.40
N ARG A 165 -3.82 -3.32 -10.38
CA ARG A 165 -3.23 -4.29 -11.31
C ARG A 165 -2.25 -5.24 -10.63
N SER A 166 -1.59 -4.76 -9.58
CA SER A 166 -0.66 -5.56 -8.77
C SER A 166 -1.38 -6.56 -7.86
N LEU A 167 -2.70 -6.40 -7.66
CA LEU A 167 -3.54 -7.29 -6.86
C LEU A 167 -4.46 -8.18 -7.72
N ALA A 168 -4.40 -8.07 -9.06
CA ALA A 168 -5.24 -8.86 -9.95
C ALA A 168 -4.74 -10.31 -10.02
N TYR A 169 -5.51 -11.21 -9.45
CA TYR A 169 -5.46 -12.65 -9.57
C TYR A 169 -6.68 -13.15 -10.31
#